data_c753a10b09399045608766ec40e2aea5
#
_entry.id   c753a10b09399045608766ec40e2aea5
#
_cell.length_a   1.000
_cell.length_b   1.000
_cell.length_c   1.000
_cell.angle_alpha   90.00
_cell.angle_beta   90.00
_cell.angle_gamma   90.00
#
_symmetry.space_group_name_H-M   'P 1'
#
loop_
_entity.id
_entity.type
_entity.pdbx_description
1 polymer ?
#
loop_
_entity_poly.entity_id
_entity_poly.type
_entity_poly.pdbx_seq_one_letter_code
_entity_poly.pdbx_strand_id
1 'polypeptide(L)'
;KDIWNRDHETAEIALRLDHDVDLDIDNEFVKRFLSYYIKDCGAIFGREGNPTSHYLWTNRNQIPFKQFNLPDEFEKDFKDFPHGSMICELRTEKKRYTIVPGSLHSKSKTNVRWEKFEEIREYQGNLSIDVGKVALSAALAIIYPSTGARDDYCTAIAGVLVKNSDWTDDEIDNFVSRIAEHADDEDLAKRLKKGTSSRKTARKFGINKIHEITGYSHKNITSLFNWIGLFKDASLQVSKDTIEKIEEYGANRYYVHLNVPQKNVDGVGLKTIKKKIWIDGESLMNLKLFCDIAMSQAKVWIPRMTPKEFEEIMMAKFYNREQSKEYVKEAEEDSRFKMFFLDYLDAKGVYMDKEQLAVYKLPYYNQEKKTIEFDLNNFEKELIKNRVNLKRPDLVQKVQTI
;
A
#
# COMPACT_ATOMS: atom_id res chain seq x y z
N LYS A 1 -17.25 -26.11 43.64
CA LYS A 1 -16.80 -25.41 44.86
C LYS A 1 -15.57 -26.10 45.47
N ASP A 2 -15.45 -27.42 45.43
CA ASP A 2 -14.38 -28.16 46.10
C ASP A 2 -13.04 -28.18 45.36
N ILE A 3 -13.03 -27.97 44.03
CA ILE A 3 -11.80 -27.86 43.26
C ILE A 3 -11.12 -26.50 43.50
N TRP A 4 -11.93 -25.45 43.72
CA TRP A 4 -11.46 -24.11 44.02
C TRP A 4 -10.76 -23.96 45.37
N ASN A 5 -11.03 -24.89 46.30
CA ASN A 5 -10.49 -24.83 47.66
C ASN A 5 -9.17 -25.59 47.90
N ARG A 6 -8.67 -26.38 46.92
CA ARG A 6 -7.49 -27.23 47.15
C ARG A 6 -6.15 -26.60 46.83
N ASP A 7 -6.08 -25.64 45.90
CA ASP A 7 -4.80 -25.17 45.40
C ASP A 7 -4.76 -23.63 45.20
N HIS A 8 -5.33 -22.86 46.13
CA HIS A 8 -5.37 -21.39 46.02
C HIS A 8 -4.00 -20.72 45.93
N GLU A 9 -2.97 -21.31 46.50
CA GLU A 9 -1.62 -20.74 46.49
C GLU A 9 -0.90 -20.91 45.14
N THR A 10 -1.41 -21.77 44.28
CA THR A 10 -0.78 -22.10 42.97
C THR A 10 -1.68 -21.87 41.73
N ALA A 11 -2.92 -21.43 41.95
CA ALA A 11 -3.85 -21.25 40.86
C ALA A 11 -3.50 -20.03 40.01
N GLU A 12 -3.51 -20.19 38.68
CA GLU A 12 -3.42 -19.11 37.72
C GLU A 12 -4.83 -18.68 37.29
N ILE A 13 -5.12 -17.40 37.41
CA ILE A 13 -6.33 -16.79 36.88
C ILE A 13 -6.03 -16.21 35.48
N ALA A 14 -6.72 -16.71 34.47
CA ALA A 14 -6.54 -16.26 33.11
C ALA A 14 -7.75 -15.47 32.60
N LEU A 15 -7.50 -14.30 32.07
CA LEU A 15 -8.49 -13.50 31.31
C LEU A 15 -8.44 -13.95 29.85
N ARG A 16 -9.59 -14.38 29.31
CA ARG A 16 -9.74 -14.68 27.90
C ARG A 16 -9.99 -13.40 27.11
N LEU A 17 -9.23 -13.20 26.04
CA LEU A 17 -9.17 -11.93 25.29
C LEU A 17 -10.21 -11.86 24.14
N ASP A 18 -11.46 -12.28 24.40
CA ASP A 18 -12.55 -12.24 23.40
C ASP A 18 -12.96 -10.81 23.05
N HIS A 19 -12.96 -9.94 24.07
CA HIS A 19 -13.44 -8.56 24.01
C HIS A 19 -12.41 -7.57 24.53
N ASP A 20 -11.21 -8.05 24.81
CA ASP A 20 -10.13 -7.24 25.36
C ASP A 20 -8.88 -7.38 24.49
N VAL A 21 -8.00 -6.42 24.61
CA VAL A 21 -6.66 -6.43 24.01
C VAL A 21 -5.64 -6.22 25.12
N ASP A 22 -4.64 -7.10 25.16
CA ASP A 22 -3.50 -7.04 26.05
C ASP A 22 -2.24 -6.71 25.23
N LEU A 23 -1.61 -5.60 25.54
CA LEU A 23 -0.28 -5.29 25.04
C LEU A 23 0.73 -5.89 26.02
N ASP A 24 1.49 -6.88 25.58
CA ASP A 24 2.54 -7.55 26.32
C ASP A 24 3.93 -7.02 25.90
N ILE A 25 4.64 -6.44 26.87
CA ILE A 25 5.99 -5.89 26.68
C ILE A 25 6.88 -6.34 27.84
N ASP A 26 7.73 -7.29 27.57
CA ASP A 26 8.66 -7.81 28.57
C ASP A 26 9.98 -7.05 28.69
N ASN A 27 10.30 -6.20 27.69
CA ASN A 27 11.58 -5.53 27.60
C ASN A 27 11.56 -4.10 28.16
N GLU A 28 12.37 -3.81 29.16
CA GLU A 28 12.45 -2.49 29.81
C GLU A 28 12.92 -1.37 28.86
N PHE A 29 13.78 -1.68 27.89
CA PHE A 29 14.21 -0.69 26.90
C PHE A 29 13.04 -0.27 26.01
N VAL A 30 12.22 -1.22 25.58
CA VAL A 30 11.02 -0.95 24.76
C VAL A 30 10.00 -0.11 25.51
N LYS A 31 9.83 -0.37 26.82
CA LYS A 31 8.89 0.37 27.69
C LYS A 31 9.20 1.89 27.75
N ARG A 32 10.45 2.28 27.57
CA ARG A 32 10.85 3.71 27.56
C ARG A 32 10.12 4.53 26.48
N PHE A 33 9.66 3.86 25.41
CA PHE A 33 8.95 4.52 24.31
C PHE A 33 7.42 4.57 24.51
N LEU A 34 6.88 3.84 25.50
CA LEU A 34 5.42 3.75 25.69
C LEU A 34 4.78 5.11 25.93
N SER A 35 5.32 5.89 26.86
CA SER A 35 4.75 7.18 27.27
C SER A 35 4.61 8.20 26.14
N TYR A 36 5.35 8.02 25.04
CA TYR A 36 5.29 8.94 23.91
C TYR A 36 4.10 8.64 22.97
N TYR A 37 3.68 7.39 22.91
CA TYR A 37 2.70 6.95 21.91
C TYR A 37 1.46 6.32 22.51
N ILE A 38 1.57 5.69 23.69
CA ILE A 38 0.45 5.03 24.37
C ILE A 38 -0.03 5.91 25.50
N LYS A 39 -1.29 6.33 25.42
CA LYS A 39 -1.95 7.17 26.40
C LYS A 39 -3.09 6.40 27.07
N ASP A 40 -3.43 6.81 28.29
CA ASP A 40 -4.67 6.46 28.98
C ASP A 40 -4.96 4.95 29.11
N CYS A 41 -3.99 4.17 29.58
CA CYS A 41 -4.26 2.81 30.01
C CYS A 41 -4.74 2.81 31.47
N GLY A 42 -5.97 2.29 31.69
CA GLY A 42 -6.57 2.17 33.02
C GLY A 42 -6.16 0.93 33.77
N ALA A 43 -5.68 -0.10 33.09
CA ALA A 43 -5.32 -1.37 33.72
C ALA A 43 -3.92 -1.80 33.29
N ILE A 44 -2.96 -1.71 34.21
CA ILE A 44 -1.56 -2.06 34.01
C ILE A 44 -1.16 -3.05 35.08
N PHE A 45 -0.52 -4.14 34.71
CA PHE A 45 -0.06 -5.17 35.63
C PHE A 45 1.22 -5.84 35.14
N GLY A 46 1.75 -6.65 36.01
CA GLY A 46 2.92 -7.47 35.73
C GLY A 46 3.31 -8.35 36.93
N ARG A 47 4.54 -8.77 36.93
CA ARG A 47 5.10 -9.62 38.00
C ARG A 47 6.29 -8.95 38.68
N GLU A 48 6.66 -9.42 39.83
CA GLU A 48 7.91 -8.99 40.45
C GLU A 48 9.09 -9.20 39.49
N GLY A 49 9.90 -8.18 39.30
CA GLY A 49 10.97 -8.13 38.29
C GLY A 49 10.52 -7.64 36.89
N ASN A 50 9.22 -7.57 36.60
CA ASN A 50 8.67 -6.97 35.40
C ASN A 50 7.25 -6.40 35.67
N PRO A 51 7.11 -5.32 36.44
CA PRO A 51 5.85 -4.89 37.03
C PRO A 51 4.87 -4.32 36.01
N THR A 52 5.36 -3.67 34.95
CA THR A 52 4.53 -2.99 33.94
C THR A 52 4.64 -3.69 32.58
N SER A 53 4.38 -5.02 32.54
CA SER A 53 4.53 -5.79 31.32
C SER A 53 3.25 -5.92 30.51
N HIS A 54 2.09 -5.67 31.10
CA HIS A 54 0.79 -5.83 30.47
C HIS A 54 -0.06 -4.59 30.59
N TYR A 55 -0.73 -4.22 29.51
CA TYR A 55 -1.61 -3.07 29.37
C TYR A 55 -2.92 -3.52 28.72
N LEU A 56 -4.06 -3.35 29.41
CA LEU A 56 -5.36 -3.83 28.97
C LEU A 56 -6.29 -2.69 28.51
N TRP A 57 -6.97 -2.94 27.40
CA TRP A 57 -8.10 -2.13 26.89
C TRP A 57 -9.23 -3.04 26.42
N THR A 58 -10.43 -2.51 26.30
CA THR A 58 -11.53 -3.19 25.60
C THR A 58 -11.28 -3.18 24.09
N ASN A 59 -11.60 -4.30 23.42
CA ASN A 59 -11.36 -4.50 21.99
C ASN A 59 -12.64 -4.41 21.15
N ARG A 60 -13.44 -3.35 21.31
CA ARG A 60 -14.66 -3.15 20.52
C ARG A 60 -14.37 -2.99 19.04
N ASN A 61 -13.26 -2.38 18.69
CA ASN A 61 -12.80 -2.14 17.33
C ASN A 61 -12.17 -3.36 16.64
N GLN A 62 -12.23 -4.55 17.26
CA GLN A 62 -11.69 -5.80 16.72
C GLN A 62 -10.25 -5.68 16.23
N ILE A 63 -9.40 -5.07 17.05
CA ILE A 63 -7.96 -4.98 16.79
C ILE A 63 -7.41 -6.42 16.63
N PRO A 64 -6.76 -6.72 15.49
CA PRO A 64 -6.26 -8.07 15.28
C PRO A 64 -5.03 -8.36 16.14
N PHE A 65 -4.82 -9.64 16.43
CA PHE A 65 -3.56 -10.11 17.00
C PHE A 65 -2.37 -9.67 16.14
N LYS A 66 -1.30 -9.20 16.81
CA LYS A 66 -0.09 -8.76 16.11
C LYS A 66 1.14 -8.93 16.98
N GLN A 67 2.17 -9.57 16.44
CA GLN A 67 3.51 -9.63 17.01
C GLN A 67 4.45 -8.69 16.27
N PHE A 68 5.32 -8.04 17.02
CA PHE A 68 6.37 -7.17 16.49
C PHE A 68 7.71 -7.89 16.71
N ASN A 69 8.04 -8.75 15.74
CA ASN A 69 9.25 -9.55 15.77
C ASN A 69 10.31 -8.91 14.87
N LEU A 70 11.52 -8.80 15.42
CA LEU A 70 12.67 -8.41 14.61
C LEU A 70 13.00 -9.51 13.61
N PRO A 71 13.40 -9.14 12.39
CA PRO A 71 13.98 -10.09 11.46
C PRO A 71 15.28 -10.72 12.03
N ASP A 72 15.54 -11.98 11.71
CA ASP A 72 16.70 -12.75 12.22
C ASP A 72 18.05 -12.03 12.01
N GLU A 73 18.17 -11.25 10.94
CA GLU A 73 19.36 -10.46 10.63
C GLU A 73 19.77 -9.50 11.76
N PHE A 74 18.82 -9.09 12.61
CA PHE A 74 19.05 -8.18 13.74
C PHE A 74 19.46 -8.92 15.02
N GLU A 75 19.41 -10.25 15.06
CA GLU A 75 19.63 -11.04 16.26
C GLU A 75 20.96 -10.72 16.96
N LYS A 76 22.01 -10.41 16.19
CA LYS A 76 23.33 -10.04 16.72
C LYS A 76 23.33 -8.81 17.63
N ASP A 77 22.42 -7.84 17.37
CA ASP A 77 22.31 -6.58 18.14
C ASP A 77 21.31 -6.70 19.30
N PHE A 78 20.60 -7.83 19.37
CA PHE A 78 19.56 -8.12 20.35
C PHE A 78 19.88 -9.30 21.27
N LYS A 79 21.16 -9.69 21.38
CA LYS A 79 21.60 -10.82 22.19
C LYS A 79 21.19 -10.76 23.66
N ASP A 80 21.04 -9.55 24.19
CA ASP A 80 20.68 -9.30 25.57
C ASP A 80 19.16 -9.15 25.79
N PHE A 81 18.35 -9.38 24.76
CA PHE A 81 16.89 -9.31 24.87
C PHE A 81 16.32 -10.62 25.43
N PRO A 82 15.59 -10.59 26.56
CA PRO A 82 15.19 -11.79 27.30
C PRO A 82 14.23 -12.71 26.55
N HIS A 83 13.58 -12.26 25.48
CA HIS A 83 12.56 -12.99 24.72
C HIS A 83 12.89 -13.14 23.23
N GLY A 84 14.17 -13.16 22.87
CA GLY A 84 14.63 -13.32 21.50
C GLY A 84 14.24 -12.14 20.63
N SER A 85 13.72 -12.40 19.43
CA SER A 85 13.39 -11.36 18.44
C SER A 85 12.09 -10.60 18.73
N MET A 86 11.25 -11.01 19.68
CA MET A 86 9.98 -10.37 19.97
C MET A 86 10.16 -9.09 20.79
N ILE A 87 9.76 -7.96 20.22
CA ILE A 87 9.78 -6.66 20.89
C ILE A 87 8.55 -6.46 21.78
N CYS A 88 7.38 -6.72 21.25
CA CYS A 88 6.10 -6.69 21.96
C CYS A 88 5.01 -7.43 21.17
N GLU A 89 3.89 -7.66 21.82
CA GLU A 89 2.78 -8.40 21.27
C GLU A 89 1.44 -7.75 21.64
N LEU A 90 0.56 -7.55 20.66
CA LEU A 90 -0.85 -7.25 20.89
C LEU A 90 -1.62 -8.56 20.89
N ARG A 91 -2.01 -9.03 22.06
CA ARG A 91 -2.81 -10.24 22.26
C ARG A 91 -4.29 -9.92 22.16
N THR A 92 -4.97 -10.60 21.28
CA THR A 92 -6.41 -10.50 21.06
C THR A 92 -6.93 -11.88 20.65
N GLU A 93 -8.23 -12.05 20.45
CA GLU A 93 -8.88 -13.25 19.92
C GLU A 93 -9.27 -14.31 20.97
N LYS A 94 -10.33 -15.08 20.62
CA LYS A 94 -10.98 -16.10 21.47
C LYS A 94 -10.09 -17.23 21.97
N LYS A 95 -8.97 -17.46 21.33
CA LYS A 95 -8.05 -18.56 21.69
C LYS A 95 -6.88 -18.11 22.55
N ARG A 96 -6.83 -16.82 22.89
CA ARG A 96 -5.73 -16.24 23.67
C ARG A 96 -6.23 -15.83 25.04
N TYR A 97 -5.31 -15.88 25.97
CA TYR A 97 -5.55 -15.45 27.34
C TYR A 97 -4.29 -14.79 27.91
N THR A 98 -4.47 -13.98 28.92
CA THR A 98 -3.39 -13.40 29.72
C THR A 98 -3.57 -13.77 31.18
N ILE A 99 -2.48 -14.02 31.87
CA ILE A 99 -2.50 -14.31 33.31
C ILE A 99 -2.61 -13.00 34.05
N VAL A 100 -3.66 -12.87 34.86
CA VAL A 100 -4.01 -11.61 35.52
C VAL A 100 -3.62 -11.59 37.00
N PRO A 101 -3.58 -10.43 37.67
CA PRO A 101 -3.31 -10.26 39.07
C PRO A 101 -4.17 -11.14 39.97
N GLY A 102 -3.56 -11.63 41.06
CA GLY A 102 -4.10 -12.68 41.91
C GLY A 102 -3.55 -14.08 41.60
N SER A 103 -2.74 -14.19 40.52
CA SER A 103 -2.08 -15.42 40.10
C SER A 103 -0.64 -15.47 40.57
N LEU A 104 -0.14 -16.69 40.79
CA LEU A 104 1.28 -16.98 40.87
C LEU A 104 1.80 -17.38 39.50
N HIS A 105 2.71 -16.60 38.92
CA HIS A 105 3.24 -16.89 37.58
C HIS A 105 4.06 -18.21 37.61
N SER A 106 3.64 -19.19 36.83
CA SER A 106 4.12 -20.57 36.89
C SER A 106 5.64 -20.74 36.69
N LYS A 107 6.24 -19.93 35.79
CA LYS A 107 7.67 -20.02 35.49
C LYS A 107 8.56 -19.31 36.52
N SER A 108 8.25 -18.04 36.84
CA SER A 108 9.06 -17.24 37.76
C SER A 108 8.76 -17.46 39.23
N LYS A 109 7.62 -18.11 39.55
CA LYS A 109 7.12 -18.29 40.91
C LYS A 109 6.92 -16.97 41.66
N THR A 110 6.58 -15.88 40.94
CA THR A 110 6.32 -14.57 41.48
C THR A 110 4.85 -14.20 41.31
N ASN A 111 4.32 -13.38 42.19
CA ASN A 111 2.94 -12.93 42.13
C ASN A 111 2.74 -11.93 40.98
N VAL A 112 1.66 -12.10 40.23
CA VAL A 112 1.16 -11.11 39.29
C VAL A 112 0.34 -10.09 40.06
N ARG A 113 0.62 -8.78 39.88
CA ARG A 113 0.02 -7.69 40.63
C ARG A 113 -0.40 -6.55 39.73
N TRP A 114 -1.44 -5.82 40.15
CA TRP A 114 -1.81 -4.55 39.54
C TRP A 114 -0.80 -3.46 39.92
N GLU A 115 -0.29 -2.76 38.92
CA GLU A 115 0.45 -1.51 39.09
C GLU A 115 -0.52 -0.31 39.00
N LYS A 116 -1.51 -0.45 38.14
CA LYS A 116 -2.62 0.49 38.02
C LYS A 116 -3.89 -0.30 37.73
N PHE A 117 -4.96 -0.01 38.44
CA PHE A 117 -6.27 -0.60 38.16
C PHE A 117 -7.36 0.47 38.27
N GLU A 118 -7.81 0.91 37.13
CA GLU A 118 -8.96 1.77 36.92
C GLU A 118 -9.94 1.05 35.98
N GLU A 119 -10.90 1.78 35.42
CA GLU A 119 -11.78 1.22 34.42
C GLU A 119 -10.99 0.81 33.16
N ILE A 120 -11.22 -0.42 32.67
CA ILE A 120 -10.70 -0.89 31.38
C ILE A 120 -11.53 -0.23 30.28
N ARG A 121 -10.96 0.72 29.56
CA ARG A 121 -11.61 1.53 28.53
C ARG A 121 -11.18 1.11 27.14
N GLU A 122 -11.92 1.58 26.16
CA GLU A 122 -11.50 1.50 24.76
C GLU A 122 -10.34 2.45 24.47
N TYR A 123 -9.35 1.99 23.71
CA TYR A 123 -8.24 2.84 23.30
C TYR A 123 -8.72 3.94 22.34
N GLN A 124 -8.37 5.18 22.66
CA GLN A 124 -8.69 6.33 21.81
C GLN A 124 -7.59 6.52 20.76
N GLY A 125 -7.85 6.03 19.54
CA GLY A 125 -6.89 6.09 18.43
C GLY A 125 -6.70 4.74 17.73
N ASN A 126 -5.55 4.56 17.08
CA ASN A 126 -5.19 3.30 16.43
C ASN A 126 -4.10 2.57 17.23
N LEU A 127 -4.51 1.74 18.16
CA LEU A 127 -3.59 1.02 19.05
C LEU A 127 -2.53 0.23 18.27
N SER A 128 -2.89 -0.46 17.18
CA SER A 128 -1.93 -1.20 16.36
C SER A 128 -0.82 -0.32 15.75
N ILE A 129 -1.16 0.90 15.36
CA ILE A 129 -0.20 1.86 14.82
C ILE A 129 0.65 2.45 15.94
N ASP A 130 0.04 2.82 17.06
CA ASP A 130 0.77 3.44 18.16
C ASP A 130 1.72 2.45 18.83
N VAL A 131 1.33 1.20 19.02
CA VAL A 131 2.24 0.12 19.43
C VAL A 131 3.32 -0.13 18.36
N GLY A 132 2.96 -0.06 17.08
CA GLY A 132 3.93 -0.10 15.99
C GLY A 132 4.99 1.00 16.08
N LYS A 133 4.60 2.23 16.49
CA LYS A 133 5.55 3.33 16.73
C LYS A 133 6.49 3.02 17.90
N VAL A 134 5.96 2.46 18.99
CA VAL A 134 6.78 1.99 20.13
C VAL A 134 7.83 0.99 19.66
N ALA A 135 7.38 -0.08 18.98
CA ALA A 135 8.26 -1.15 18.51
C ALA A 135 9.30 -0.63 17.49
N LEU A 136 8.88 0.19 16.52
CA LEU A 136 9.78 0.76 15.52
C LEU A 136 10.81 1.69 16.16
N SER A 137 10.39 2.55 17.09
CA SER A 137 11.33 3.46 17.77
C SER A 137 12.39 2.69 18.54
N ALA A 138 11.99 1.65 19.27
CA ALA A 138 12.92 0.78 20.00
C ALA A 138 13.89 0.07 19.03
N ALA A 139 13.39 -0.53 17.96
CA ALA A 139 14.21 -1.21 16.97
C ALA A 139 15.24 -0.26 16.32
N LEU A 140 14.82 0.95 15.91
CA LEU A 140 15.71 1.94 15.30
C LEU A 140 16.72 2.52 16.30
N ALA A 141 16.38 2.64 17.57
CA ALA A 141 17.29 3.08 18.61
C ALA A 141 18.37 2.03 18.90
N ILE A 142 18.04 0.74 18.86
CA ILE A 142 18.99 -0.35 19.08
C ILE A 142 20.02 -0.45 17.96
N ILE A 143 19.59 -0.28 16.71
CA ILE A 143 20.50 -0.28 15.56
C ILE A 143 21.08 1.09 15.26
N TYR A 144 21.04 2.02 16.23
CA TYR A 144 21.56 3.35 16.09
C TYR A 144 23.06 3.34 15.84
N PRO A 145 23.57 4.07 14.84
CA PRO A 145 24.98 3.95 14.47
C PRO A 145 25.91 4.66 15.48
N SER A 146 27.19 4.33 15.38
CA SER A 146 28.25 5.02 16.11
C SER A 146 28.38 6.48 15.64
N THR A 147 29.14 7.29 16.40
CA THR A 147 29.45 8.69 16.08
C THR A 147 29.99 8.83 14.66
N GLY A 148 29.53 9.88 13.95
CA GLY A 148 29.90 10.19 12.56
C GLY A 148 28.81 9.84 11.53
N ALA A 149 28.01 8.79 11.76
CA ALA A 149 26.90 8.40 10.86
C ALA A 149 25.52 8.79 11.38
N ARG A 150 25.41 9.28 12.62
CA ARG A 150 24.14 9.55 13.34
C ARG A 150 23.27 10.58 12.63
N ASP A 151 23.87 11.64 12.09
CA ASP A 151 23.14 12.68 11.38
C ASP A 151 22.46 12.16 10.10
N ASP A 152 23.21 11.43 9.29
CA ASP A 152 22.71 10.79 8.08
C ASP A 152 21.64 9.76 8.39
N TYR A 153 21.79 9.00 9.47
CA TYR A 153 20.81 8.00 9.91
C TYR A 153 19.47 8.64 10.29
N CYS A 154 19.51 9.67 11.14
CA CYS A 154 18.31 10.43 11.52
C CYS A 154 17.64 11.08 10.30
N THR A 155 18.45 11.66 9.40
CA THR A 155 17.96 12.24 8.16
C THR A 155 17.34 11.18 7.24
N ALA A 156 17.89 9.97 7.21
CA ALA A 156 17.36 8.88 6.41
C ALA A 156 16.01 8.36 6.97
N ILE A 157 15.89 8.21 8.30
CA ILE A 157 14.60 7.88 8.96
C ILE A 157 13.55 8.94 8.62
N ALA A 158 13.87 10.21 8.83
CA ALA A 158 12.96 11.31 8.49
C ALA A 158 12.58 11.29 7.00
N GLY A 159 13.55 11.01 6.11
CA GLY A 159 13.32 10.89 4.67
C GLY A 159 12.37 9.76 4.30
N VAL A 160 12.41 8.62 5.00
CA VAL A 160 11.42 7.52 4.84
C VAL A 160 10.04 8.00 5.24
N LEU A 161 9.90 8.65 6.40
CA LEU A 161 8.63 9.13 6.92
C LEU A 161 8.00 10.21 6.04
N VAL A 162 8.78 11.22 5.64
CA VAL A 162 8.33 12.30 4.73
C VAL A 162 7.79 11.78 3.41
N LYS A 163 8.37 10.71 2.88
CA LYS A 163 7.97 10.15 1.57
C LYS A 163 6.76 9.22 1.62
N ASN A 164 6.56 8.57 2.75
CA ASN A 164 5.65 7.41 2.82
C ASN A 164 4.57 7.56 3.91
N SER A 165 4.49 8.71 4.60
CA SER A 165 3.44 8.99 5.58
C SER A 165 2.84 10.38 5.38
N ASP A 166 1.67 10.59 5.99
CA ASP A 166 1.01 11.91 6.09
C ASP A 166 1.41 12.65 7.37
N TRP A 167 2.48 12.22 8.05
CA TRP A 167 2.94 12.83 9.28
C TRP A 167 3.41 14.26 9.04
N THR A 168 3.08 15.12 9.99
CA THR A 168 3.58 16.48 10.02
C THR A 168 5.09 16.53 10.32
N ASP A 169 5.71 17.66 10.04
CA ASP A 169 7.14 17.85 10.36
C ASP A 169 7.40 17.68 11.86
N ASP A 170 6.49 18.18 12.72
CA ASP A 170 6.60 18.05 14.17
C ASP A 170 6.48 16.59 14.64
N GLU A 171 5.60 15.80 14.04
CA GLU A 171 5.51 14.37 14.35
C GLU A 171 6.79 13.61 13.97
N ILE A 172 7.34 13.92 12.80
CA ILE A 172 8.59 13.31 12.34
C ILE A 172 9.78 13.75 13.20
N ASP A 173 9.87 15.04 13.52
CA ASP A 173 10.91 15.58 14.37
C ASP A 173 10.86 14.97 15.78
N ASN A 174 9.67 14.85 16.36
CA ASN A 174 9.45 14.18 17.63
C ASN A 174 9.85 12.69 17.57
N PHE A 175 9.43 11.97 16.53
CA PHE A 175 9.75 10.55 16.37
C PHE A 175 11.26 10.32 16.29
N VAL A 176 11.96 11.07 15.45
CA VAL A 176 13.41 10.93 15.25
C VAL A 176 14.19 11.36 16.51
N SER A 177 13.76 12.44 17.17
CA SER A 177 14.44 12.90 18.39
C SER A 177 14.32 11.89 19.54
N ARG A 178 13.16 11.19 19.69
CA ARG A 178 13.00 10.14 20.71
C ARG A 178 13.90 8.93 20.47
N ILE A 179 14.11 8.56 19.21
CA ILE A 179 15.09 7.52 18.86
C ILE A 179 16.48 7.93 19.26
N ALA A 180 16.90 9.15 18.92
CA ALA A 180 18.23 9.67 19.26
C ALA A 180 18.43 9.82 20.78
N GLU A 181 17.42 10.30 21.50
CA GLU A 181 17.43 10.44 22.96
C GLU A 181 17.72 9.11 23.68
N HIS A 182 17.02 8.05 23.28
CA HIS A 182 17.17 6.73 23.89
C HIS A 182 18.37 5.91 23.36
N ALA A 183 19.01 6.41 22.30
CA ALA A 183 20.27 5.90 21.78
C ALA A 183 21.48 6.70 22.33
N ASP A 184 21.29 7.53 23.35
CA ASP A 184 22.31 8.39 23.98
C ASP A 184 23.11 9.24 22.97
N ASP A 185 22.38 9.92 22.04
CA ASP A 185 23.01 10.79 21.05
C ASP A 185 23.47 12.12 21.72
N GLU A 186 24.74 12.41 21.61
CA GLU A 186 25.37 13.61 22.18
C GLU A 186 24.89 14.92 21.53
N ASP A 187 24.37 14.86 20.31
CA ASP A 187 23.93 16.02 19.52
C ASP A 187 22.37 16.08 19.36
N LEU A 188 21.63 15.70 20.41
CA LEU A 188 20.17 15.62 20.36
C LEU A 188 19.51 16.89 19.77
N ALA A 189 20.01 18.07 20.12
CA ALA A 189 19.48 19.34 19.60
C ALA A 189 19.52 19.45 18.06
N LYS A 190 20.48 18.80 17.41
CA LYS A 190 20.57 18.73 15.95
C LYS A 190 19.53 17.80 15.34
N ARG A 191 18.97 16.85 16.12
CA ARG A 191 17.98 15.88 15.65
C ARG A 191 16.55 16.44 15.65
N LEU A 192 16.31 17.50 16.44
CA LEU A 192 14.97 18.12 16.64
C LEU A 192 14.35 18.78 15.39
N LYS A 193 15.06 18.86 14.27
CA LYS A 193 14.58 19.53 13.03
C LYS A 193 14.72 18.66 11.78
N LYS A 194 14.71 17.34 11.94
CA LYS A 194 14.97 16.45 10.81
C LYS A 194 13.81 16.34 9.83
N GLY A 195 12.57 16.39 10.30
CA GLY A 195 11.38 16.42 9.44
C GLY A 195 11.39 17.62 8.51
N THR A 196 11.57 18.82 9.06
CA THR A 196 11.63 20.08 8.32
C THR A 196 12.79 20.11 7.32
N SER A 197 13.99 19.64 7.71
CA SER A 197 15.15 19.61 6.82
C SER A 197 14.99 18.54 5.74
N SER A 198 14.39 17.39 6.06
CA SER A 198 14.21 16.29 5.11
C SER A 198 13.22 16.61 3.99
N ARG A 199 12.17 17.43 4.22
CA ARG A 199 11.29 17.87 3.12
C ARG A 199 12.05 18.67 2.06
N LYS A 200 13.01 19.47 2.46
CA LYS A 200 13.86 20.25 1.55
C LYS A 200 14.88 19.39 0.79
N THR A 201 15.33 18.29 1.40
CA THR A 201 16.38 17.41 0.86
C THR A 201 15.93 15.98 0.60
N ALA A 202 14.67 15.67 0.78
CA ALA A 202 14.06 14.33 0.85
C ALA A 202 14.36 13.38 -0.33
N ARG A 203 14.87 13.88 -1.45
CA ARG A 203 15.16 13.05 -2.62
C ARG A 203 16.41 12.18 -2.48
N LYS A 204 17.28 12.45 -1.48
CA LYS A 204 18.60 11.81 -1.37
C LYS A 204 18.66 10.71 -0.30
N PHE A 205 17.78 10.73 0.72
CA PHE A 205 17.87 9.85 1.88
C PHE A 205 16.62 8.97 2.00
N GLY A 206 16.78 7.79 2.59
CA GLY A 206 15.69 6.81 2.77
C GLY A 206 16.23 5.44 3.14
N ILE A 207 15.50 4.37 2.84
CA ILE A 207 15.88 2.97 3.14
C ILE A 207 17.30 2.63 2.68
N ASN A 208 17.68 3.07 1.47
CA ASN A 208 19.04 2.83 0.94
C ASN A 208 20.13 3.39 1.86
N LYS A 209 19.92 4.57 2.41
CA LYS A 209 20.90 5.19 3.30
C LYS A 209 20.95 4.51 4.65
N ILE A 210 19.82 4.06 5.18
CA ILE A 210 19.79 3.25 6.42
C ILE A 210 20.57 1.95 6.18
N HIS A 211 20.35 1.28 5.02
CA HIS A 211 21.09 0.09 4.63
C HIS A 211 22.60 0.32 4.59
N GLU A 212 23.05 1.40 3.91
CA GLU A 212 24.47 1.75 3.81
C GLU A 212 25.13 1.95 5.19
N ILE A 213 24.41 2.59 6.12
CA ILE A 213 24.92 2.90 7.46
C ILE A 213 24.93 1.68 8.37
N THR A 214 23.86 0.88 8.34
CA THR A 214 23.66 -0.22 9.29
C THR A 214 24.13 -1.59 8.78
N GLY A 215 24.24 -1.73 7.46
CA GLY A 215 24.52 -3.01 6.79
C GLY A 215 23.34 -3.96 6.70
N TYR A 216 22.16 -3.62 7.26
CA TYR A 216 20.97 -4.48 7.21
C TYR A 216 20.30 -4.43 5.84
N SER A 217 19.71 -5.54 5.41
CA SER A 217 19.04 -5.63 4.11
C SER A 217 17.86 -4.68 3.98
N HIS A 218 17.64 -4.15 2.77
CA HIS A 218 16.50 -3.29 2.46
C HIS A 218 15.16 -3.92 2.85
N LYS A 219 15.01 -5.24 2.62
CA LYS A 219 13.82 -6.01 2.99
C LYS A 219 13.55 -5.91 4.48
N ASN A 220 14.55 -6.13 5.30
CA ASN A 220 14.42 -6.15 6.76
C ASN A 220 14.17 -4.76 7.32
N ILE A 221 14.89 -3.73 6.84
CA ILE A 221 14.61 -2.33 7.21
C ILE A 221 13.18 -1.94 6.83
N THR A 222 12.73 -2.27 5.61
CA THR A 222 11.36 -2.01 5.16
C THR A 222 10.33 -2.70 6.05
N SER A 223 10.61 -3.93 6.51
CA SER A 223 9.69 -4.67 7.39
C SER A 223 9.47 -3.98 8.74
N LEU A 224 10.49 -3.31 9.30
CA LEU A 224 10.33 -2.52 10.52
C LEU A 224 9.35 -1.35 10.31
N PHE A 225 9.49 -0.61 9.25
CA PHE A 225 8.59 0.51 8.94
C PHE A 225 7.15 0.04 8.61
N ASN A 226 6.96 -1.20 8.20
CA ASN A 226 5.63 -1.79 8.04
C ASN A 226 4.87 -1.95 9.36
N TRP A 227 5.56 -1.94 10.50
CA TRP A 227 4.89 -1.98 11.80
C TRP A 227 3.95 -0.80 12.03
N ILE A 228 4.29 0.36 11.47
CA ILE A 228 3.45 1.56 11.49
C ILE A 228 2.65 1.76 10.20
N GLY A 229 2.67 0.77 9.31
CA GLY A 229 1.86 0.75 8.09
C GLY A 229 2.36 1.60 6.96
N LEU A 230 3.62 2.08 6.97
CA LEU A 230 4.16 2.94 5.90
C LEU A 230 4.22 2.27 4.53
N PHE A 231 4.52 0.98 4.52
CA PHE A 231 4.62 0.19 3.29
C PHE A 231 3.56 -0.92 3.27
N LYS A 232 2.42 -0.70 3.98
CA LYS A 232 1.35 -1.72 4.07
C LYS A 232 0.83 -2.18 2.73
N ASP A 233 0.98 -1.37 1.70
CA ASP A 233 0.62 -1.77 0.35
C ASP A 233 1.66 -2.70 -0.30
N ALA A 234 2.87 -2.82 0.27
CA ALA A 234 3.85 -3.81 -0.15
C ALA A 234 3.57 -5.23 0.35
N SER A 235 2.69 -5.40 1.34
CA SER A 235 2.21 -6.71 1.82
C SER A 235 0.77 -7.02 1.43
N LEU A 236 0.09 -6.16 0.70
CA LEU A 236 -0.98 -6.58 -0.17
C LEU A 236 -0.33 -7.47 -1.21
N GLN A 237 -0.18 -8.74 -0.86
CA GLN A 237 0.11 -9.77 -1.85
C GLN A 237 -0.84 -9.47 -3.00
N VAL A 238 -0.29 -9.22 -4.18
CA VAL A 238 -1.06 -9.41 -5.40
C VAL A 238 -1.48 -10.85 -5.31
N SER A 239 -2.62 -11.06 -4.71
CA SER A 239 -3.30 -12.33 -4.83
C SER A 239 -3.61 -12.45 -6.32
N LYS A 240 -3.76 -13.67 -6.79
CA LYS A 240 -4.27 -13.94 -8.15
C LYS A 240 -5.54 -13.13 -8.47
N ASP A 241 -6.16 -12.55 -7.44
CA ASP A 241 -7.40 -11.77 -7.46
C ASP A 241 -7.19 -10.25 -7.68
N THR A 242 -5.95 -9.73 -7.58
CA THR A 242 -5.68 -8.31 -7.85
C THR A 242 -5.87 -7.98 -9.32
N ILE A 243 -5.47 -8.90 -10.21
CA ILE A 243 -5.79 -8.81 -11.63
C ILE A 243 -7.10 -9.57 -11.84
N GLU A 244 -8.21 -8.84 -11.93
CA GLU A 244 -9.53 -9.43 -12.08
C GLU A 244 -9.69 -10.11 -13.43
N LYS A 245 -9.45 -9.36 -14.51
CA LYS A 245 -9.53 -9.85 -15.89
C LYS A 245 -8.72 -8.99 -16.86
N ILE A 246 -8.50 -9.54 -18.05
CA ILE A 246 -7.91 -8.85 -19.20
C ILE A 246 -8.97 -8.83 -20.31
N GLU A 247 -9.19 -7.67 -20.89
CA GLU A 247 -10.02 -7.48 -22.09
C GLU A 247 -9.14 -7.05 -23.25
N GLU A 248 -9.25 -7.75 -24.38
CA GLU A 248 -8.59 -7.37 -25.62
C GLU A 248 -9.33 -6.22 -26.28
N TYR A 249 -8.60 -5.14 -26.60
CA TYR A 249 -9.11 -3.94 -27.27
C TYR A 249 -8.36 -3.70 -28.57
N GLY A 250 -8.64 -4.53 -29.57
CA GLY A 250 -7.97 -4.45 -30.88
C GLY A 250 -6.55 -4.99 -30.91
N ALA A 251 -5.86 -4.76 -32.01
CA ALA A 251 -4.53 -5.32 -32.23
C ALA A 251 -3.53 -4.84 -31.18
N ASN A 252 -3.04 -5.79 -30.39
CA ASN A 252 -1.97 -5.59 -29.40
C ASN A 252 -2.28 -4.53 -28.31
N ARG A 253 -3.57 -4.33 -27.97
CA ARG A 253 -4.00 -3.42 -26.92
C ARG A 253 -4.96 -4.09 -25.97
N TYR A 254 -4.79 -3.80 -24.67
CA TYR A 254 -5.52 -4.51 -23.61
C TYR A 254 -5.97 -3.56 -22.51
N TYR A 255 -7.14 -3.84 -21.95
CA TYR A 255 -7.55 -3.31 -20.67
C TYR A 255 -7.30 -4.35 -19.59
N VAL A 256 -6.63 -3.96 -18.52
CA VAL A 256 -6.46 -4.79 -17.33
C VAL A 256 -7.28 -4.21 -16.19
N HIS A 257 -8.20 -5.03 -15.68
CA HIS A 257 -9.04 -4.68 -14.55
C HIS A 257 -8.35 -5.11 -13.26
N LEU A 258 -8.16 -4.15 -12.35
CA LEU A 258 -7.47 -4.33 -11.10
C LEU A 258 -8.43 -4.19 -9.93
N ASN A 259 -8.43 -5.15 -9.02
CA ASN A 259 -9.08 -5.08 -7.73
C ASN A 259 -8.10 -4.47 -6.72
N VAL A 260 -8.29 -3.20 -6.38
CA VAL A 260 -7.38 -2.44 -5.53
C VAL A 260 -8.02 -2.25 -4.17
N PRO A 261 -7.41 -2.76 -3.10
CA PRO A 261 -7.88 -2.46 -1.77
C PRO A 261 -7.58 -1.00 -1.42
N GLN A 262 -8.58 -0.29 -0.98
CA GLN A 262 -8.49 1.07 -0.51
C GLN A 262 -9.04 1.15 0.92
N LYS A 263 -8.42 1.95 1.77
CA LYS A 263 -8.97 2.24 3.11
C LYS A 263 -10.32 2.94 2.98
N ASN A 264 -11.25 2.58 3.83
CA ASN A 264 -12.48 3.32 3.99
C ASN A 264 -12.19 4.76 4.44
N VAL A 265 -13.11 5.68 4.15
CA VAL A 265 -12.98 7.11 4.52
C VAL A 265 -12.86 7.30 6.04
N ASP A 266 -13.44 6.41 6.82
CA ASP A 266 -13.38 6.35 8.28
C ASP A 266 -12.07 5.72 8.82
N GLY A 267 -11.18 5.25 7.94
CA GLY A 267 -9.94 4.58 8.32
C GLY A 267 -10.11 3.15 8.85
N VAL A 268 -11.35 2.66 8.97
CA VAL A 268 -11.67 1.33 9.49
C VAL A 268 -12.02 0.39 8.34
N GLY A 269 -11.21 -0.66 8.14
CA GLY A 269 -11.41 -1.67 7.11
C GLY A 269 -10.88 -1.29 5.72
N LEU A 270 -10.92 -2.26 4.81
CA LEU A 270 -10.50 -2.12 3.42
C LEU A 270 -11.72 -2.31 2.50
N LYS A 271 -11.89 -1.37 1.58
CA LYS A 271 -12.84 -1.47 0.48
C LYS A 271 -12.06 -1.82 -0.78
N THR A 272 -12.53 -2.81 -1.52
CA THR A 272 -11.99 -3.10 -2.84
C THR A 272 -12.58 -2.11 -3.85
N ILE A 273 -11.73 -1.36 -4.52
CA ILE A 273 -12.11 -0.53 -5.66
C ILE A 273 -11.62 -1.15 -6.95
N LYS A 274 -12.44 -1.08 -7.99
CA LYS A 274 -12.07 -1.53 -9.32
C LYS A 274 -11.40 -0.40 -10.08
N LYS A 275 -10.22 -0.68 -10.62
CA LYS A 275 -9.46 0.22 -11.49
C LYS A 275 -9.27 -0.46 -12.83
N LYS A 276 -9.24 0.34 -13.90
CA LYS A 276 -9.00 -0.13 -15.27
C LYS A 276 -7.74 0.58 -15.77
N ILE A 277 -6.76 -0.14 -16.24
CA ILE A 277 -5.56 0.38 -16.88
C ILE A 277 -5.50 -0.08 -18.33
N TRP A 278 -4.82 0.69 -19.11
CA TRP A 278 -4.66 0.52 -20.52
C TRP A 278 -3.19 0.19 -20.83
N ILE A 279 -2.93 -0.89 -21.56
CA ILE A 279 -1.59 -1.42 -21.74
C ILE A 279 -1.45 -2.06 -23.13
N ASP A 280 -0.28 -1.92 -23.72
CA ASP A 280 0.08 -2.65 -24.94
C ASP A 280 0.58 -4.07 -24.63
N GLY A 281 0.63 -4.93 -25.64
CA GLY A 281 0.98 -6.35 -25.46
C GLY A 281 2.41 -6.58 -25.02
N GLU A 282 3.35 -5.70 -25.37
CA GLU A 282 4.75 -5.80 -24.92
C GLU A 282 4.84 -5.50 -23.42
N SER A 283 4.20 -4.44 -23.00
CA SER A 283 4.16 -4.01 -21.60
C SER A 283 3.34 -4.96 -20.73
N LEU A 284 2.31 -5.63 -21.30
CA LEU A 284 1.40 -6.52 -20.58
C LEU A 284 2.14 -7.68 -19.88
N MET A 285 3.15 -8.26 -20.54
CA MET A 285 3.93 -9.39 -20.02
C MET A 285 5.23 -8.95 -19.32
N ASN A 286 5.54 -7.68 -19.33
CA ASN A 286 6.73 -7.14 -18.67
C ASN A 286 6.38 -6.57 -17.31
N LEU A 287 6.74 -7.27 -16.21
CA LEU A 287 6.43 -6.88 -14.84
C LEU A 287 6.79 -5.42 -14.52
N LYS A 288 7.98 -4.96 -14.94
CA LYS A 288 8.43 -3.59 -14.65
C LYS A 288 7.55 -2.55 -15.36
N LEU A 289 7.34 -2.71 -16.67
CA LEU A 289 6.51 -1.81 -17.46
C LEU A 289 5.06 -1.84 -16.97
N PHE A 290 4.55 -3.02 -16.65
CA PHE A 290 3.22 -3.16 -16.07
C PHE A 290 3.06 -2.38 -14.76
N CYS A 291 4.03 -2.49 -13.83
CA CYS A 291 4.03 -1.75 -12.59
C CYS A 291 4.07 -0.24 -12.80
N ASP A 292 4.92 0.24 -13.71
CA ASP A 292 5.04 1.66 -14.04
C ASP A 292 3.72 2.22 -14.61
N ILE A 293 3.07 1.46 -15.50
CA ILE A 293 1.77 1.82 -16.09
C ILE A 293 0.67 1.81 -15.02
N ALA A 294 0.60 0.78 -14.17
CA ALA A 294 -0.38 0.68 -13.09
C ALA A 294 -0.25 1.85 -12.11
N MET A 295 0.99 2.23 -11.76
CA MET A 295 1.26 3.40 -10.93
C MET A 295 0.85 4.70 -11.62
N SER A 296 1.18 4.88 -12.90
CA SER A 296 0.90 6.14 -13.60
C SER A 296 -0.59 6.37 -13.83
N GLN A 297 -1.31 5.34 -14.29
CA GLN A 297 -2.72 5.45 -14.69
C GLN A 297 -3.70 5.26 -13.53
N ALA A 298 -3.46 4.26 -12.68
CA ALA A 298 -4.40 3.89 -11.61
C ALA A 298 -3.96 4.35 -10.21
N LYS A 299 -2.73 4.86 -10.07
CA LYS A 299 -2.09 5.15 -8.78
C LYS A 299 -2.05 3.91 -7.89
N VAL A 300 -1.78 2.76 -8.50
CA VAL A 300 -1.73 1.47 -7.84
C VAL A 300 -0.30 0.99 -7.79
N TRP A 301 0.17 0.75 -6.59
CA TRP A 301 1.43 0.05 -6.39
C TRP A 301 1.17 -1.45 -6.46
N ILE A 302 1.82 -2.12 -7.39
CA ILE A 302 1.80 -3.58 -7.47
C ILE A 302 2.97 -4.10 -6.65
N PRO A 303 2.71 -4.88 -5.57
CA PRO A 303 3.76 -5.37 -4.70
C PRO A 303 4.75 -6.26 -5.46
N ARG A 304 5.94 -6.39 -4.90
CA ARG A 304 7.00 -7.21 -5.47
C ARG A 304 6.53 -8.66 -5.59
N MET A 305 6.40 -9.10 -6.82
CA MET A 305 6.32 -10.50 -7.17
C MET A 305 7.55 -10.86 -8.01
N THR A 306 7.88 -12.12 -8.07
CA THR A 306 8.91 -12.57 -9.00
C THR A 306 8.39 -12.48 -10.43
N PRO A 307 9.26 -12.27 -11.45
CA PRO A 307 8.82 -12.31 -12.84
C PRO A 307 8.05 -13.58 -13.20
N LYS A 308 8.41 -14.73 -12.61
CA LYS A 308 7.74 -16.00 -12.82
C LYS A 308 6.32 -16.02 -12.26
N GLU A 309 6.12 -15.54 -11.01
CA GLU A 309 4.77 -15.42 -10.41
C GLU A 309 3.88 -14.48 -11.23
N PHE A 310 4.44 -13.36 -11.69
CA PHE A 310 3.73 -12.42 -12.56
C PHE A 310 3.31 -13.08 -13.87
N GLU A 311 4.23 -13.76 -14.54
CA GLU A 311 3.98 -14.47 -15.79
C GLU A 311 2.88 -15.52 -15.62
N GLU A 312 2.92 -16.33 -14.55
CA GLU A 312 1.89 -17.34 -14.25
C GLU A 312 0.50 -16.71 -14.08
N ILE A 313 0.41 -15.59 -13.35
CA ILE A 313 -0.86 -14.86 -13.14
C ILE A 313 -1.36 -14.26 -14.46
N MET A 314 -0.48 -13.60 -15.21
CA MET A 314 -0.83 -12.95 -16.45
C MET A 314 -1.26 -13.95 -17.52
N MET A 315 -0.53 -15.05 -17.66
CA MET A 315 -0.88 -16.11 -18.62
C MET A 315 -2.25 -16.72 -18.31
N ALA A 316 -2.54 -17.03 -17.04
CA ALA A 316 -3.84 -17.56 -16.63
C ALA A 316 -5.00 -16.60 -16.98
N LYS A 317 -4.80 -15.30 -16.83
CA LYS A 317 -5.83 -14.29 -17.17
C LYS A 317 -5.87 -13.99 -18.67
N PHE A 318 -4.74 -14.01 -19.35
CA PHE A 318 -4.63 -13.78 -20.79
C PHE A 318 -5.30 -14.86 -21.61
N TYR A 319 -5.16 -16.14 -21.22
CA TYR A 319 -5.84 -17.25 -21.89
C TYR A 319 -7.38 -17.17 -21.77
N ASN A 320 -7.88 -16.56 -20.71
CA ASN A 320 -9.31 -16.37 -20.47
C ASN A 320 -9.79 -14.94 -20.80
N ARG A 321 -9.02 -14.20 -21.63
CA ARG A 321 -9.39 -12.83 -21.99
C ARG A 321 -10.67 -12.78 -22.81
N GLU A 322 -11.43 -11.73 -22.59
CA GLU A 322 -12.64 -11.39 -23.35
C GLU A 322 -12.34 -10.26 -24.33
N GLN A 323 -13.06 -10.22 -25.43
CA GLN A 323 -13.04 -9.03 -26.27
C GLN A 323 -13.78 -7.88 -25.59
N SER A 324 -13.18 -6.68 -25.61
CA SER A 324 -13.83 -5.50 -25.04
C SER A 324 -15.09 -5.17 -25.82
N LYS A 325 -16.20 -5.00 -25.10
CA LYS A 325 -17.47 -4.54 -25.72
C LYS A 325 -17.34 -3.16 -26.37
N GLU A 326 -16.47 -2.31 -25.85
CA GLU A 326 -16.16 -1.01 -26.42
C GLU A 326 -15.48 -1.16 -27.79
N TYR A 327 -14.49 -2.05 -27.89
CA TYR A 327 -13.81 -2.33 -29.16
C TYR A 327 -14.75 -2.92 -30.20
N VAL A 328 -15.58 -3.89 -29.82
CA VAL A 328 -16.57 -4.50 -30.76
C VAL A 328 -17.49 -3.43 -31.31
N LYS A 329 -17.99 -2.54 -30.43
CA LYS A 329 -18.85 -1.42 -30.84
C LYS A 329 -18.14 -0.45 -31.78
N GLU A 330 -16.91 -0.03 -31.44
CA GLU A 330 -16.11 0.87 -32.29
C GLU A 330 -15.75 0.24 -33.63
N ALA A 331 -15.36 -1.05 -33.62
CA ALA A 331 -15.07 -1.79 -34.85
C ALA A 331 -16.29 -1.94 -35.76
N GLU A 332 -17.49 -2.13 -35.18
CA GLU A 332 -18.74 -2.12 -35.92
C GLU A 332 -19.07 -0.73 -36.49
N GLU A 333 -18.88 0.33 -35.71
CA GLU A 333 -19.09 1.71 -36.16
C GLU A 333 -18.10 2.11 -37.26
N ASP A 334 -16.83 1.72 -37.13
CA ASP A 334 -15.80 1.96 -38.15
C ASP A 334 -16.08 1.18 -39.43
N SER A 335 -16.53 -0.06 -39.32
CA SER A 335 -16.91 -0.89 -40.47
C SER A 335 -18.14 -0.31 -41.18
N ARG A 336 -19.15 0.14 -40.45
CA ARG A 336 -20.34 0.82 -41.01
C ARG A 336 -19.95 2.12 -41.66
N PHE A 337 -19.10 2.91 -41.01
CA PHE A 337 -18.62 4.17 -41.60
C PHE A 337 -17.85 3.93 -42.90
N LYS A 338 -16.95 2.92 -42.90
CA LYS A 338 -16.20 2.54 -44.10
C LYS A 338 -17.11 2.08 -45.24
N MET A 339 -18.09 1.26 -44.96
CA MET A 339 -19.09 0.84 -45.96
C MET A 339 -19.86 2.04 -46.51
N PHE A 340 -20.35 2.91 -45.61
CA PHE A 340 -21.07 4.10 -46.02
C PHE A 340 -20.19 5.04 -46.89
N PHE A 341 -18.89 5.16 -46.56
CA PHE A 341 -17.97 5.98 -47.36
C PHE A 341 -17.74 5.38 -48.76
N LEU A 342 -17.60 4.06 -48.85
CA LEU A 342 -17.46 3.39 -50.13
C LEU A 342 -18.74 3.51 -50.97
N ASP A 343 -19.93 3.33 -50.35
CA ASP A 343 -21.22 3.53 -51.02
C ASP A 343 -21.38 4.97 -51.52
N TYR A 344 -20.92 5.96 -50.73
CA TYR A 344 -20.91 7.37 -51.16
C TYR A 344 -20.03 7.58 -52.38
N LEU A 345 -18.82 7.02 -52.40
CA LEU A 345 -17.91 7.12 -53.51
C LEU A 345 -18.47 6.43 -54.77
N ASP A 346 -19.10 5.28 -54.63
CA ASP A 346 -19.73 4.51 -55.71
C ASP A 346 -20.91 5.28 -56.28
N ALA A 347 -21.81 5.80 -55.42
CA ALA A 347 -23.00 6.54 -55.82
C ALA A 347 -22.68 7.87 -56.49
N LYS A 348 -21.60 8.57 -56.13
CA LYS A 348 -21.19 9.83 -56.69
C LYS A 348 -20.25 9.70 -57.88
N GLY A 349 -19.61 8.55 -57.98
CA GLY A 349 -18.51 8.33 -58.93
C GLY A 349 -17.21 9.00 -58.46
N VAL A 350 -16.10 8.45 -58.88
CA VAL A 350 -14.77 9.04 -58.65
C VAL A 350 -14.19 9.45 -59.98
N TYR A 351 -13.91 10.71 -60.12
CA TYR A 351 -13.50 11.34 -61.39
C TYR A 351 -11.98 11.57 -61.43
N MET A 352 -11.43 11.58 -62.61
CA MET A 352 -9.98 11.86 -62.84
C MET A 352 -9.73 13.34 -63.13
N ASP A 353 -10.77 14.13 -63.30
CA ASP A 353 -10.69 15.55 -63.57
C ASP A 353 -10.93 16.37 -62.29
N LYS A 354 -9.97 17.18 -61.92
CA LYS A 354 -10.03 18.03 -60.74
C LYS A 354 -11.13 19.09 -60.78
N GLU A 355 -11.56 19.50 -61.95
CA GLU A 355 -12.66 20.46 -62.12
C GLU A 355 -13.97 19.89 -61.57
N GLN A 356 -14.17 18.59 -61.64
CA GLN A 356 -15.34 17.93 -61.07
C GLN A 356 -15.46 18.14 -59.55
N LEU A 357 -14.35 18.14 -58.83
CA LEU A 357 -14.31 18.47 -57.42
C LEU A 357 -14.59 19.96 -57.18
N ALA A 358 -13.98 20.84 -57.95
CA ALA A 358 -14.08 22.27 -57.74
C ALA A 358 -15.49 22.81 -58.05
N VAL A 359 -16.10 22.37 -59.13
CA VAL A 359 -17.38 22.89 -59.62
C VAL A 359 -18.56 22.09 -59.08
N TYR A 360 -18.50 20.76 -59.20
CA TYR A 360 -19.66 19.89 -58.92
C TYR A 360 -19.57 19.21 -57.54
N LYS A 361 -18.47 19.44 -56.81
CA LYS A 361 -18.24 18.83 -55.46
C LYS A 361 -18.25 17.30 -55.47
N LEU A 362 -17.83 16.70 -56.58
CA LEU A 362 -17.74 15.26 -56.76
C LEU A 362 -16.34 14.74 -56.36
N PRO A 363 -16.22 13.52 -55.91
CA PRO A 363 -14.93 12.94 -55.56
C PRO A 363 -13.95 12.90 -56.74
N TYR A 364 -12.70 13.26 -56.48
CA TYR A 364 -11.63 13.29 -57.47
C TYR A 364 -10.46 12.39 -57.03
N TYR A 365 -9.95 11.56 -57.96
CA TYR A 365 -8.77 10.75 -57.71
C TYR A 365 -7.51 11.52 -58.13
N ASN A 366 -6.70 11.88 -57.14
CA ASN A 366 -5.40 12.52 -57.40
C ASN A 366 -4.36 11.45 -57.71
N GLN A 367 -3.98 11.33 -58.99
CA GLN A 367 -3.02 10.29 -59.45
C GLN A 367 -1.62 10.47 -58.87
N GLU A 368 -1.17 11.71 -58.66
CA GLU A 368 0.16 12.00 -58.13
C GLU A 368 0.28 11.59 -56.69
N LYS A 369 -0.73 11.91 -55.90
CA LYS A 369 -0.77 11.60 -54.47
C LYS A 369 -1.33 10.22 -54.17
N LYS A 370 -1.95 9.55 -55.13
CA LYS A 370 -2.71 8.30 -54.96
C LYS A 370 -3.80 8.39 -53.87
N THR A 371 -4.51 9.53 -53.83
CA THR A 371 -5.55 9.81 -52.82
C THR A 371 -6.85 10.23 -53.51
N ILE A 372 -7.97 10.00 -52.79
CA ILE A 372 -9.27 10.52 -53.19
C ILE A 372 -9.50 11.83 -52.45
N GLU A 373 -9.68 12.90 -53.19
CA GLU A 373 -10.06 14.23 -52.67
C GLU A 373 -11.56 14.44 -52.87
N PHE A 374 -12.27 14.94 -51.85
CA PHE A 374 -13.72 15.18 -51.92
C PHE A 374 -14.13 16.37 -51.04
N ASP A 375 -15.33 16.89 -51.27
CA ASP A 375 -15.89 18.00 -50.48
C ASP A 375 -16.46 17.46 -49.17
N LEU A 376 -15.77 17.76 -48.07
CA LEU A 376 -16.14 17.26 -46.71
C LEU A 376 -17.52 17.76 -46.27
N ASN A 377 -17.92 19.00 -46.64
CA ASN A 377 -19.24 19.53 -46.29
C ASN A 377 -20.36 18.77 -47.01
N ASN A 378 -20.12 18.38 -48.27
CA ASN A 378 -21.07 17.61 -49.03
C ASN A 378 -21.22 16.18 -48.48
N PHE A 379 -20.11 15.59 -48.07
CA PHE A 379 -20.12 14.30 -47.44
C PHE A 379 -20.79 14.33 -46.05
N GLU A 380 -20.54 15.37 -45.24
CA GLU A 380 -21.19 15.57 -43.94
C GLU A 380 -22.72 15.69 -44.08
N LYS A 381 -23.22 16.39 -45.12
CA LYS A 381 -24.65 16.45 -45.38
C LYS A 381 -25.26 15.09 -45.73
N GLU A 382 -24.55 14.25 -46.44
CA GLU A 382 -25.02 12.89 -46.77
C GLU A 382 -25.01 12.00 -45.54
N LEU A 383 -24.02 12.15 -44.64
CA LEU A 383 -23.99 11.46 -43.35
C LEU A 383 -25.21 11.81 -42.50
N ILE A 384 -25.52 13.08 -42.33
CA ILE A 384 -26.69 13.58 -41.60
C ILE A 384 -27.99 13.02 -42.19
N LYS A 385 -28.12 13.08 -43.51
CA LYS A 385 -29.29 12.54 -44.25
C LYS A 385 -29.49 11.03 -43.97
N ASN A 386 -28.39 10.30 -43.82
CA ASN A 386 -28.40 8.88 -43.53
C ASN A 386 -28.36 8.57 -42.00
N ARG A 387 -28.60 9.57 -41.13
CA ARG A 387 -28.65 9.45 -39.68
C ARG A 387 -27.34 8.98 -39.03
N VAL A 388 -26.21 9.23 -39.70
CA VAL A 388 -24.88 8.99 -39.13
C VAL A 388 -24.44 10.24 -38.38
N ASN A 389 -24.41 10.20 -37.07
CA ASN A 389 -24.19 11.39 -36.24
C ASN A 389 -22.74 11.41 -35.77
N LEU A 390 -21.84 12.03 -36.52
CA LEU A 390 -20.44 12.22 -36.17
C LEU A 390 -20.14 13.74 -36.04
N LYS A 391 -19.40 14.09 -35.00
CA LYS A 391 -18.87 15.45 -34.87
C LYS A 391 -17.77 15.67 -35.90
N ARG A 392 -17.65 16.88 -36.41
CA ARG A 392 -16.71 17.21 -37.48
C ARG A 392 -15.24 16.82 -37.20
N PRO A 393 -14.67 16.99 -35.99
CA PRO A 393 -13.33 16.52 -35.70
C PRO A 393 -13.19 15.01 -35.86
N ASP A 394 -14.16 14.26 -35.35
CA ASP A 394 -14.16 12.78 -35.40
C ASP A 394 -14.31 12.29 -36.84
N LEU A 395 -15.10 13.00 -37.65
CA LEU A 395 -15.27 12.74 -39.08
C LEU A 395 -13.94 12.91 -39.84
N VAL A 396 -13.23 14.02 -39.61
CA VAL A 396 -11.94 14.28 -40.24
C VAL A 396 -10.94 13.17 -39.87
N GLN A 397 -10.89 12.80 -38.60
CA GLN A 397 -10.01 11.74 -38.14
C GLN A 397 -10.34 10.39 -38.79
N LYS A 398 -11.61 9.99 -38.82
CA LYS A 398 -12.05 8.72 -39.44
C LYS A 398 -11.75 8.66 -40.93
N VAL A 399 -11.93 9.75 -41.66
CA VAL A 399 -11.62 9.81 -43.09
C VAL A 399 -10.11 9.70 -43.35
N GLN A 400 -9.27 10.22 -42.47
CA GLN A 400 -7.82 10.14 -42.61
C GLN A 400 -7.27 8.71 -42.36
N THR A 401 -8.04 7.85 -41.72
CA THR A 401 -7.66 6.48 -41.36
C THR A 401 -8.14 5.40 -42.33
N ILE A 402 -9.01 5.76 -43.30
CA ILE A 402 -9.47 4.89 -44.40
C ILE A 402 -8.48 4.93 -45.56
#